data_c939106bf15d5544a6f3091cf606ad6c
#
_entry.id   c939106bf15d5544a6f3091cf606ad6c
#
_cell.length_a   1.000
_cell.length_b   1.000
_cell.length_c   1.000
_cell.angle_alpha   90.00
_cell.angle_beta   90.00
_cell.angle_gamma   90.00
#
_symmetry.space_group_name_H-M   'P 1'
#
loop_
_entity.id
_entity.type
_entity.pdbx_description
1 polymer ?
#
loop_
_entity_poly.entity_id
_entity_poly.type
_entity_poly.pdbx_seq_one_letter_code
_entity_poly.pdbx_strand_id
1 'polypeptide(L)'
;MVEKLKNYTLGHWIEGDGSGTALFHAVSGDKLFMSTSQGIDFGAALEYGRRTGGPKLRKMTFHERARMLKALALFLNEKKKNYYTLSASTGATKADSWIDIDGGIGNLFVYASKGRRELPDEPFYMDGNMEMISNTAINIYPGIGFGSACRSRKGVVIFFLFV
;
A
#
# COMPACT_ATOMS: atom_id res chain seq x y z
N MET A 1 -9.83 27.91 -12.21
CA MET A 1 -9.06 26.95 -13.04
C MET A 1 -9.12 25.61 -12.30
N VAL A 2 -9.49 24.52 -13.00
CA VAL A 2 -9.59 23.21 -12.37
C VAL A 2 -8.18 22.64 -12.21
N GLU A 3 -7.84 22.17 -11.01
CA GLU A 3 -6.52 21.64 -10.68
C GLU A 3 -6.29 20.29 -11.39
N LYS A 4 -5.06 20.09 -11.88
CA LYS A 4 -4.61 18.82 -12.45
C LYS A 4 -3.91 18.02 -11.36
N LEU A 5 -4.38 16.79 -11.13
CA LEU A 5 -3.80 15.90 -10.13
C LEU A 5 -2.41 15.44 -10.56
N LYS A 6 -1.51 15.39 -9.60
CA LYS A 6 -0.16 14.87 -9.79
C LYS A 6 -0.10 13.37 -9.49
N ASN A 7 0.78 12.68 -10.17
CA ASN A 7 1.11 11.29 -9.94
C ASN A 7 2.39 11.20 -9.11
N TYR A 8 2.42 10.30 -8.13
CA TYR A 8 3.65 10.02 -7.40
C TYR A 8 4.36 8.81 -8.02
N THR A 9 5.49 9.03 -8.65
CA THR A 9 6.28 7.96 -9.28
C THR A 9 7.78 8.27 -9.18
N LEU A 10 8.62 7.25 -9.18
CA LEU A 10 10.07 7.39 -9.10
C LEU A 10 10.57 8.21 -7.88
N GLY A 11 9.77 8.28 -6.82
CA GLY A 11 10.10 9.02 -5.61
C GLY A 11 9.74 10.52 -5.62
N HIS A 12 9.04 11.01 -6.64
CA HIS A 12 8.62 12.40 -6.74
C HIS A 12 7.23 12.57 -7.37
N TRP A 13 6.65 13.77 -7.20
CA TRP A 13 5.37 14.12 -7.79
C TRP A 13 5.57 14.71 -9.17
N ILE A 14 4.88 14.14 -10.18
CA ILE A 14 4.88 14.63 -11.55
C ILE A 14 3.47 14.82 -12.07
N GLU A 15 3.28 15.80 -12.94
CA GLU A 15 2.06 15.91 -13.74
C GLU A 15 2.21 15.01 -14.98
N GLY A 16 1.13 14.31 -15.32
CA GLY A 16 1.09 13.62 -16.61
C GLY A 16 0.85 14.59 -17.76
N ASP A 17 1.14 14.16 -18.98
CA ASP A 17 0.99 14.96 -20.18
C ASP A 17 -0.48 15.11 -20.62
N GLY A 18 -0.73 16.03 -21.57
CA GLY A 18 -2.05 16.24 -22.15
C GLY A 18 -3.08 16.89 -21.21
N SER A 19 -4.31 17.02 -21.69
CA SER A 19 -5.42 17.64 -20.94
C SER A 19 -5.98 16.77 -19.85
N GLY A 20 -5.83 15.45 -19.98
CA GLY A 20 -6.39 14.47 -19.04
C GLY A 20 -7.92 14.30 -19.12
N THR A 21 -8.45 13.51 -18.21
CA THR A 21 -9.87 13.23 -18.04
C THR A 21 -10.42 14.02 -16.85
N ALA A 22 -11.58 14.63 -17.01
CA ALA A 22 -12.23 15.36 -15.94
C ALA A 22 -12.83 14.41 -14.90
N LEU A 23 -12.61 14.71 -13.63
CA LEU A 23 -13.23 14.05 -12.49
C LEU A 23 -14.35 14.96 -11.95
N PHE A 24 -15.52 14.41 -11.75
CA PHE A 24 -16.71 15.13 -11.35
C PHE A 24 -17.17 14.68 -9.95
N HIS A 25 -17.76 15.61 -9.21
CA HIS A 25 -18.46 15.28 -7.98
C HIS A 25 -19.69 14.44 -8.31
N ALA A 26 -19.79 13.24 -7.75
CA ALA A 26 -20.82 12.28 -8.16
C ALA A 26 -22.25 12.72 -7.87
N VAL A 27 -22.46 13.66 -6.92
CA VAL A 27 -23.79 14.13 -6.53
C VAL A 27 -24.14 15.45 -7.23
N SER A 28 -23.23 16.44 -7.24
CA SER A 28 -23.51 17.76 -7.83
C SER A 28 -23.20 17.86 -9.31
N GLY A 29 -22.36 16.98 -9.84
CA GLY A 29 -21.86 17.06 -11.21
C GLY A 29 -20.78 18.12 -11.45
N ASP A 30 -20.33 18.80 -10.39
CA ASP A 30 -19.28 19.80 -10.51
C ASP A 30 -17.95 19.17 -10.89
N LYS A 31 -17.21 19.83 -11.75
CA LYS A 31 -15.87 19.41 -12.14
C LYS A 31 -14.87 19.72 -11.03
N LEU A 32 -14.27 18.70 -10.45
CA LEU A 32 -13.33 18.82 -9.32
C LEU A 32 -11.88 18.92 -9.78
N PHE A 33 -11.41 17.95 -10.57
CA PHE A 33 -10.03 17.79 -10.94
C PHE A 33 -9.88 17.30 -12.37
N MET A 34 -8.66 17.41 -12.89
CA MET A 34 -8.22 16.70 -14.11
C MET A 34 -7.23 15.62 -13.73
N SER A 35 -7.33 14.44 -14.33
CA SER A 35 -6.40 13.31 -14.07
C SER A 35 -5.85 12.78 -15.39
N THR A 36 -4.54 12.51 -15.42
CA THR A 36 -3.88 11.86 -16.56
C THR A 36 -2.65 11.09 -16.08
N SER A 37 -2.42 9.95 -16.70
CA SER A 37 -1.19 9.18 -16.56
C SER A 37 -0.37 9.14 -17.85
N GLN A 38 -0.75 9.94 -18.86
CA GLN A 38 -0.04 10.02 -20.12
C GLN A 38 1.38 10.55 -19.89
N GLY A 39 2.35 9.99 -20.60
CA GLY A 39 3.77 10.34 -20.43
C GLY A 39 4.47 9.70 -19.23
N ILE A 40 3.76 8.91 -18.40
CA ILE A 40 4.38 8.18 -17.29
C ILE A 40 4.99 6.89 -17.80
N ASP A 41 6.29 6.71 -17.55
CA ASP A 41 6.97 5.43 -17.80
C ASP A 41 6.71 4.44 -16.67
N PHE A 42 5.69 3.59 -16.84
CA PHE A 42 5.34 2.55 -15.88
C PHE A 42 6.41 1.46 -15.75
N GLY A 43 7.19 1.21 -16.80
CA GLY A 43 8.33 0.29 -16.78
C GLY A 43 9.42 0.80 -15.82
N ALA A 44 9.79 2.07 -15.96
CA ALA A 44 10.73 2.72 -15.06
C ALA A 44 10.21 2.78 -13.62
N ALA A 45 8.91 3.03 -13.42
CA ALA A 45 8.28 3.05 -12.09
C ALA A 45 8.36 1.67 -11.42
N LEU A 46 8.08 0.59 -12.16
CA LEU A 46 8.19 -0.79 -11.67
C LEU A 46 9.64 -1.12 -11.29
N GLU A 47 10.59 -0.76 -12.16
CA GLU A 47 12.01 -1.03 -11.91
C GLU A 47 12.54 -0.23 -10.71
N TYR A 48 12.11 1.02 -10.55
CA TYR A 48 12.39 1.81 -9.34
C TYR A 48 11.89 1.13 -8.07
N GLY A 49 10.67 0.60 -8.09
CA GLY A 49 10.12 -0.16 -6.97
C GLY A 49 10.97 -1.39 -6.64
N ARG A 50 11.41 -2.14 -7.65
CA ARG A 50 12.26 -3.32 -7.50
C ARG A 50 13.65 -2.99 -6.96
N ARG A 51 14.29 -1.93 -7.48
CA ARG A 51 15.66 -1.56 -7.11
C ARG A 51 15.75 -0.75 -5.83
N THR A 52 14.75 0.07 -5.53
CA THR A 52 14.78 1.00 -4.40
C THR A 52 13.96 0.52 -3.22
N GLY A 53 12.68 0.22 -3.41
CA GLY A 53 11.78 -0.19 -2.35
C GLY A 53 12.04 -1.62 -1.87
N GLY A 54 12.12 -2.57 -2.79
CA GLY A 54 12.31 -3.98 -2.48
C GLY A 54 13.55 -4.27 -1.63
N PRO A 55 14.75 -3.79 -2.00
CA PRO A 55 15.95 -4.02 -1.18
C PRO A 55 15.89 -3.40 0.22
N LYS A 56 15.27 -2.21 0.36
CA LYS A 56 15.09 -1.57 1.66
C LYS A 56 14.18 -2.39 2.56
N LEU A 57 13.03 -2.83 2.04
CA LEU A 57 12.09 -3.65 2.80
C LEU A 57 12.67 -5.01 3.19
N ARG A 58 13.45 -5.65 2.31
CA ARG A 58 14.09 -6.94 2.62
C ARG A 58 15.14 -6.88 3.74
N LYS A 59 15.73 -5.72 3.99
CA LYS A 59 16.67 -5.51 5.10
C LYS A 59 15.97 -5.32 6.45
N MET A 60 14.70 -4.93 6.42
CA MET A 60 13.92 -4.71 7.64
C MET A 60 13.41 -6.03 8.19
N THR A 61 13.44 -6.18 9.53
CA THR A 61 12.77 -7.29 10.20
C THR A 61 11.24 -7.18 10.06
N PHE A 62 10.51 -8.27 10.33
CA PHE A 62 9.04 -8.22 10.34
C PHE A 62 8.52 -7.24 11.39
N HIS A 63 9.18 -7.15 12.55
CA HIS A 63 8.79 -6.20 13.60
C HIS A 63 9.05 -4.75 13.20
N GLU A 64 10.13 -4.46 12.49
CA GLU A 64 10.39 -3.11 11.96
C GLU A 64 9.34 -2.69 10.93
N ARG A 65 8.97 -3.58 10.01
CA ARG A 65 7.88 -3.35 9.05
C ARG A 65 6.53 -3.17 9.75
N ALA A 66 6.27 -3.96 10.79
CA ALA A 66 5.06 -3.81 11.60
C ALA A 66 5.00 -2.45 12.31
N ARG A 67 6.14 -1.96 12.84
CA ARG A 67 6.23 -0.61 13.42
C ARG A 67 5.98 0.48 12.38
N MET A 68 6.51 0.32 11.17
CA MET A 68 6.28 1.24 10.05
C MET A 68 4.79 1.29 9.68
N LEU A 69 4.12 0.14 9.55
CA LEU A 69 2.67 0.08 9.28
C LEU A 69 1.85 0.72 10.39
N LYS A 70 2.23 0.52 11.66
CA LYS A 70 1.56 1.17 12.79
C LYS A 70 1.70 2.69 12.73
N ALA A 71 2.90 3.19 12.42
CA ALA A 71 3.14 4.62 12.29
C ALA A 71 2.30 5.23 11.15
N LEU A 72 2.23 4.54 10.01
CA LEU A 72 1.36 4.94 8.90
C LEU A 72 -0.11 4.97 9.31
N ALA A 73 -0.59 3.91 9.98
CA ALA A 73 -1.99 3.84 10.45
C ALA A 73 -2.34 4.99 11.41
N LEU A 74 -1.44 5.34 12.32
CA LEU A 74 -1.63 6.49 13.22
C LEU A 74 -1.71 7.80 12.46
N PHE A 75 -0.80 8.03 11.51
CA PHE A 75 -0.81 9.23 10.67
C PHE A 75 -2.09 9.36 9.85
N LEU A 76 -2.55 8.28 9.22
CA LEU A 76 -3.80 8.27 8.45
C LEU A 76 -5.02 8.50 9.35
N ASN A 77 -5.04 7.88 10.53
CA ASN A 77 -6.12 8.04 11.49
C ASN A 77 -6.25 9.49 12.00
N GLU A 78 -5.14 10.18 12.19
CA GLU A 78 -5.14 11.60 12.54
C GLU A 78 -5.78 12.47 11.45
N LYS A 79 -5.53 12.14 10.19
CA LYS A 79 -6.00 12.90 9.02
C LYS A 79 -7.32 12.42 8.42
N LYS A 80 -7.97 11.41 9.02
CA LYS A 80 -9.14 10.75 8.43
C LYS A 80 -10.32 11.68 8.12
N LYS A 81 -10.49 12.79 8.84
CA LYS A 81 -11.54 13.79 8.55
C LYS A 81 -11.45 14.33 7.12
N ASN A 82 -10.24 14.55 6.63
CA ASN A 82 -10.02 15.04 5.26
C ASN A 82 -10.43 13.99 4.24
N TYR A 83 -10.20 12.71 4.52
CA TYR A 83 -10.58 11.60 3.64
C TYR A 83 -12.09 11.42 3.58
N TYR A 84 -12.82 11.67 4.67
CA TYR A 84 -14.28 11.66 4.65
C TYR A 84 -14.86 12.73 3.72
N THR A 85 -14.28 13.93 3.73
CA THR A 85 -14.68 15.01 2.81
C THR A 85 -14.45 14.61 1.35
N LEU A 86 -13.31 13.99 1.06
CA LEU A 86 -13.00 13.50 -0.28
C LEU A 86 -13.93 12.34 -0.67
N SER A 87 -14.17 11.38 0.22
CA SER A 87 -15.05 10.24 -0.03
C SER A 87 -16.48 10.67 -0.36
N ALA A 88 -17.00 11.72 0.31
CA ALA A 88 -18.32 12.26 0.00
C ALA A 88 -18.45 12.72 -1.46
N SER A 89 -17.36 13.18 -2.08
CA SER A 89 -17.37 13.60 -3.49
C SER A 89 -17.55 12.44 -4.48
N THR A 90 -17.31 11.20 -4.06
CA THR A 90 -17.56 9.98 -4.86
C THR A 90 -19.00 9.51 -4.81
N GLY A 91 -19.85 10.15 -4.01
CA GLY A 91 -21.24 9.75 -3.77
C GLY A 91 -21.38 8.70 -2.67
N ALA A 92 -20.30 8.34 -1.98
CA ALA A 92 -20.34 7.41 -0.87
C ALA A 92 -21.16 7.96 0.30
N THR A 93 -21.98 7.10 0.92
CA THR A 93 -22.65 7.44 2.17
C THR A 93 -21.64 7.52 3.31
N LYS A 94 -22.05 8.10 4.44
CA LYS A 94 -21.19 8.13 5.64
C LYS A 94 -20.83 6.72 6.12
N ALA A 95 -21.74 5.77 5.98
CA ALA A 95 -21.51 4.37 6.37
C ALA A 95 -20.48 3.70 5.45
N ASP A 96 -20.60 3.90 4.12
CA ASP A 96 -19.63 3.37 3.15
C ASP A 96 -18.25 3.98 3.37
N SER A 97 -18.17 5.30 3.56
CA SER A 97 -16.92 6.00 3.86
C SER A 97 -16.26 5.50 5.14
N TRP A 98 -17.06 5.13 6.15
CA TRP A 98 -16.54 4.53 7.39
C TRP A 98 -15.91 3.15 7.12
N ILE A 99 -16.58 2.31 6.32
CA ILE A 99 -16.04 1.00 5.95
C ILE A 99 -14.71 1.16 5.19
N ASP A 100 -14.65 2.05 4.23
CA ASP A 100 -13.45 2.26 3.41
C ASP A 100 -12.32 2.89 4.21
N ILE A 101 -12.58 3.98 4.94
CA ILE A 101 -11.53 4.76 5.59
C ILE A 101 -11.11 4.13 6.92
N ASP A 102 -12.06 3.95 7.86
CA ASP A 102 -11.75 3.38 9.17
C ASP A 102 -11.42 1.89 9.06
N GLY A 103 -12.11 1.15 8.17
CA GLY A 103 -11.79 -0.24 7.87
C GLY A 103 -10.40 -0.41 7.24
N GLY A 104 -10.05 0.43 6.27
CA GLY A 104 -8.71 0.44 5.67
C GLY A 104 -7.60 0.74 6.68
N ILE A 105 -7.78 1.78 7.50
CA ILE A 105 -6.85 2.13 8.58
C ILE A 105 -6.77 1.00 9.62
N GLY A 106 -7.92 0.41 9.96
CA GLY A 106 -8.03 -0.73 10.87
C GLY A 106 -7.22 -1.93 10.40
N ASN A 107 -7.25 -2.24 9.11
CA ASN A 107 -6.44 -3.31 8.51
C ASN A 107 -4.94 -3.08 8.71
N LEU A 108 -4.45 -1.86 8.58
CA LEU A 108 -3.03 -1.55 8.85
C LEU A 108 -2.67 -1.84 10.32
N PHE A 109 -3.54 -1.50 11.27
CA PHE A 109 -3.34 -1.83 12.68
C PHE A 109 -3.35 -3.35 12.93
N VAL A 110 -4.27 -4.07 12.29
CA VAL A 110 -4.35 -5.54 12.40
C VAL A 110 -3.06 -6.18 11.91
N TYR A 111 -2.59 -5.83 10.71
CA TYR A 111 -1.34 -6.38 10.16
C TYR A 111 -0.12 -5.97 10.96
N ALA A 112 -0.06 -4.73 11.46
CA ALA A 112 1.01 -4.29 12.35
C ALA A 112 1.03 -5.10 13.66
N SER A 113 -0.13 -5.40 14.23
CA SER A 113 -0.26 -6.22 15.43
C SER A 113 0.15 -7.68 15.17
N LYS A 114 -0.39 -8.29 14.12
CA LYS A 114 -0.08 -9.67 13.73
C LYS A 114 1.40 -9.85 13.40
N GLY A 115 2.00 -8.94 12.64
CA GLY A 115 3.40 -8.98 12.29
C GLY A 115 4.35 -9.02 13.49
N ARG A 116 3.94 -8.42 14.62
CA ARG A 116 4.71 -8.44 15.87
C ARG A 116 4.45 -9.67 16.74
N ARG A 117 3.26 -10.27 16.65
CA ARG A 117 2.88 -11.41 17.51
C ARG A 117 3.13 -12.76 16.87
N GLU A 118 2.99 -12.84 15.55
CA GLU A 118 2.95 -14.11 14.82
C GLU A 118 4.22 -14.35 14.00
N LEU A 119 5.02 -13.30 13.77
CA LEU A 119 6.27 -13.40 12.99
C LEU A 119 7.48 -13.09 13.87
N PRO A 120 8.65 -13.71 13.60
CA PRO A 120 9.87 -13.45 14.32
C PRO A 120 10.40 -12.03 14.07
N ASP A 121 11.26 -11.51 14.97
CA ASP A 121 11.98 -10.26 14.73
C ASP A 121 13.22 -10.48 13.86
N GLU A 122 12.96 -11.06 12.67
CA GLU A 122 13.96 -11.41 11.68
C GLU A 122 13.53 -10.91 10.30
N PRO A 123 14.45 -10.70 9.34
CA PRO A 123 14.11 -10.29 7.99
C PRO A 123 13.53 -11.43 7.12
N PHE A 124 13.51 -12.65 7.63
CA PHE A 124 13.03 -13.85 6.94
C PHE A 124 12.22 -14.73 7.89
N TYR A 125 11.45 -15.61 7.31
CA TYR A 125 10.69 -16.66 8.01
C TYR A 125 11.07 -18.02 7.41
N MET A 126 11.40 -18.98 8.25
CA MET A 126 11.64 -20.36 7.85
C MET A 126 10.34 -21.15 7.99
N ASP A 127 9.90 -21.75 6.89
CA ASP A 127 8.75 -22.64 6.88
C ASP A 127 9.23 -24.09 7.03
N GLY A 128 8.82 -24.73 8.11
CA GLY A 128 9.16 -26.11 8.41
C GLY A 128 9.90 -26.31 9.73
N ASN A 129 10.21 -27.57 10.05
CA ASN A 129 10.92 -27.92 11.28
C ASN A 129 12.43 -27.76 11.08
N MET A 130 13.11 -27.09 12.00
CA MET A 130 14.56 -26.86 11.97
C MET A 130 15.39 -28.15 11.90
N GLU A 131 14.85 -29.27 12.38
CA GLU A 131 15.52 -30.59 12.32
C GLU A 131 15.58 -31.16 10.89
N MET A 132 14.78 -30.68 9.97
CA MET A 132 14.77 -31.11 8.56
C MET A 132 15.77 -30.33 7.68
N ILE A 133 16.48 -29.36 8.24
CA ILE A 133 17.34 -28.44 7.48
C ILE A 133 18.59 -29.15 6.91
N SER A 134 19.00 -30.29 7.47
CA SER A 134 20.25 -30.97 7.06
C SER A 134 20.15 -31.72 5.73
N ASN A 135 18.93 -31.99 5.21
CA ASN A 135 18.75 -32.89 4.04
C ASN A 135 17.75 -32.42 2.99
N THR A 136 17.13 -31.27 3.14
CA THR A 136 16.09 -30.80 2.21
C THR A 136 16.26 -29.32 1.90
N ALA A 137 15.91 -28.92 0.67
CA ALA A 137 15.93 -27.50 0.26
C ALA A 137 15.13 -26.63 1.23
N ILE A 138 15.80 -25.71 1.89
CA ILE A 138 15.18 -24.78 2.83
C ILE A 138 14.36 -23.76 2.04
N ASN A 139 13.06 -23.73 2.27
CA ASN A 139 12.23 -22.66 1.79
C ASN A 139 12.42 -21.43 2.69
N ILE A 140 13.45 -20.63 2.41
CA ILE A 140 13.64 -19.33 3.03
C ILE A 140 12.80 -18.32 2.24
N TYR A 141 11.80 -17.76 2.89
CA TYR A 141 11.05 -16.65 2.32
C TYR A 141 11.67 -15.33 2.78
N PRO A 142 12.50 -14.68 1.93
CA PRO A 142 12.96 -13.33 2.24
C PRO A 142 11.73 -12.46 2.38
N GLY A 143 11.61 -11.75 3.48
CA GLY A 143 10.45 -10.91 3.75
C GLY A 143 10.31 -9.78 2.73
N ILE A 144 9.64 -10.08 1.63
CA ILE A 144 9.23 -9.10 0.62
C ILE A 144 7.89 -8.55 1.06
N GLY A 145 7.86 -7.73 2.09
CA GLY A 145 6.62 -7.16 2.60
C GLY A 145 5.63 -8.20 3.18
N PHE A 146 4.56 -7.75 3.79
CA PHE A 146 3.51 -8.61 4.32
C PHE A 146 2.82 -9.48 3.25
N GLY A 147 2.83 -9.05 2.00
CA GLY A 147 2.22 -9.78 0.90
C GLY A 147 2.93 -11.08 0.51
N SER A 148 4.21 -11.25 0.83
CA SER A 148 4.94 -12.47 0.50
C SER A 148 4.95 -13.49 1.64
N ALA A 149 4.82 -13.03 2.89
CA ALA A 149 4.62 -13.92 4.04
C ALA A 149 3.27 -14.64 3.99
N CYS A 150 2.29 -14.10 3.27
CA CYS A 150 0.98 -14.68 3.02
C CYS A 150 0.88 -15.38 1.66
N ARG A 151 1.95 -15.85 1.08
CA ARG A 151 1.90 -16.71 -0.10
C ARG A 151 1.43 -18.10 0.31
N SER A 152 0.20 -18.19 0.74
CA SER A 152 -0.55 -19.43 0.67
C SER A 152 -0.64 -19.83 -0.81
N ARG A 153 -0.64 -21.12 -1.10
CA ARG A 153 -0.71 -21.70 -2.45
C ARG A 153 -1.92 -21.26 -3.30
N LYS A 154 -2.72 -20.32 -2.86
CA LYS A 154 -3.86 -19.73 -3.56
C LYS A 154 -3.76 -18.22 -3.48
N GLY A 155 -2.85 -17.69 -4.28
CA GLY A 155 -2.47 -16.29 -4.34
C GLY A 155 -3.62 -15.27 -4.36
N VAL A 156 -3.81 -14.61 -3.24
CA VAL A 156 -4.37 -13.28 -3.23
C VAL A 156 -3.27 -12.38 -2.70
N VAL A 157 -2.61 -11.70 -3.60
CA VAL A 157 -1.67 -10.63 -3.26
C VAL A 157 -2.50 -9.37 -3.19
N ILE A 158 -2.76 -8.89 -1.99
CA ILE A 158 -3.35 -7.56 -1.81
C ILE A 158 -2.20 -6.57 -1.96
N PHE A 159 -2.08 -5.99 -3.12
CA PHE A 159 -1.23 -4.82 -3.32
C PHE A 159 -1.96 -3.60 -2.78
N PHE A 160 -1.48 -3.04 -1.69
CA PHE A 160 -1.76 -1.65 -1.42
C PHE A 160 -0.90 -0.82 -2.37
N LEU A 161 -1.48 -0.39 -3.46
CA LEU A 161 -0.96 0.71 -4.22
C LEU A 161 -1.15 1.95 -3.35
N PHE A 162 -0.07 2.43 -2.77
CA PHE A 162 -0.03 3.78 -2.25
C PHE A 162 -0.02 4.73 -3.44
N VAL A 163 -1.17 5.33 -3.69
CA VAL A 163 -1.28 6.52 -4.54
C VAL A 163 -0.93 7.74 -3.72
#